data_588b6e616ccf3ad6761c0e48784f25be
#
_entry.id   588b6e616ccf3ad6761c0e48784f25be
#
_cell.length_a   1.000
_cell.length_b   1.000
_cell.length_c   1.000
_cell.angle_alpha   90.00
_cell.angle_beta   90.00
_cell.angle_gamma   90.00
#
_symmetry.space_group_name_H-M   'P 1'
#
loop_
_entity.id
_entity.type
_entity.pdbx_description
1 polymer ?
#
loop_
_entity_poly.entity_id
_entity_poly.type
_entity_poly.pdbx_seq_one_letter_code
_entity_poly.pdbx_strand_id
1 'polypeptide(L)'
;MKQTTLEEAKKLNASGNFQRLPVYREIFSDIRTPVEALKILKGVSSHCFLLESIEDRERWGRYTFLGYDPTMELTCVDGRMTMKIRMDRETPDGTGDAAGTDRPGSLSGQEGFQIKTWMTRSPQEEIRRLLEENRSPKVEGLPTFSGGLVGYFSYDYLKYSEPSLKFFPKTEDDFRDMDLMMFD
;
A
#
# COMPACT_ATOMS: atom_id res chain seq x y z
N MET A 1 -1.14 -13.66 24.02
CA MET A 1 -0.79 -12.93 22.78
C MET A 1 -0.86 -13.90 21.64
N LYS A 2 -1.64 -13.59 20.62
CA LYS A 2 -1.77 -14.41 19.41
C LYS A 2 -0.78 -13.92 18.35
N GLN A 3 -0.30 -14.84 17.52
CA GLN A 3 0.54 -14.54 16.37
C GLN A 3 0.34 -15.61 15.31
N THR A 4 0.55 -15.27 14.06
CA THR A 4 0.54 -16.23 12.97
C THR A 4 1.74 -17.18 13.12
N THR A 5 1.48 -18.48 13.15
CA THR A 5 2.53 -19.50 13.13
C THR A 5 2.91 -19.88 11.69
N LEU A 6 4.10 -20.44 11.50
CA LEU A 6 4.53 -20.92 10.19
C LEU A 6 3.58 -21.99 9.60
N GLU A 7 3.03 -22.84 10.45
CA GLU A 7 2.08 -23.89 10.04
C GLU A 7 0.76 -23.28 9.56
N GLU A 8 0.25 -22.27 10.27
CA GLU A 8 -0.94 -21.52 9.85
C GLU A 8 -0.72 -20.80 8.52
N ALA A 9 0.42 -20.12 8.36
CA ALA A 9 0.78 -19.47 7.11
C ALA A 9 0.86 -20.48 5.94
N LYS A 10 1.49 -21.64 6.13
CA LYS A 10 1.53 -22.71 5.12
C LYS A 10 0.13 -23.24 4.80
N LYS A 11 -0.72 -23.41 5.79
CA LYS A 11 -2.10 -23.89 5.60
C LYS A 11 -2.95 -22.85 4.83
N LEU A 12 -2.81 -21.56 5.15
CA LEU A 12 -3.46 -20.48 4.43
C LEU A 12 -2.99 -20.42 2.97
N ASN A 13 -1.70 -20.55 2.73
CA ASN A 13 -1.14 -20.57 1.37
C ASN A 13 -1.67 -21.77 0.56
N ALA A 14 -1.82 -22.93 1.18
CA ALA A 14 -2.35 -24.13 0.53
C ALA A 14 -3.87 -24.06 0.26
N SER A 15 -4.60 -23.16 0.92
CA SER A 15 -6.07 -23.05 0.81
C SER A 15 -6.57 -22.33 -0.45
N GLY A 16 -5.68 -21.65 -1.19
CA GLY A 16 -6.02 -20.90 -2.39
C GLY A 16 -4.82 -20.30 -3.08
N ASN A 17 -5.03 -19.71 -4.25
CA ASN A 17 -4.00 -19.00 -5.00
C ASN A 17 -3.92 -17.53 -4.54
N PHE A 18 -3.27 -17.28 -3.42
CA PHE A 18 -3.09 -15.95 -2.84
C PHE A 18 -1.66 -15.45 -3.08
N GLN A 19 -1.53 -14.21 -3.53
CA GLN A 19 -0.23 -13.57 -3.70
C GLN A 19 0.30 -12.97 -2.40
N ARG A 20 -0.59 -12.71 -1.44
CA ARG A 20 -0.25 -12.12 -0.15
C ARG A 20 -0.88 -12.92 0.98
N LEU A 21 -0.13 -13.10 2.05
CA LEU A 21 -0.62 -13.76 3.26
C LEU A 21 -0.53 -12.79 4.43
N PRO A 22 -1.63 -12.54 5.15
CA PRO A 22 -1.60 -11.70 6.34
C PRO A 22 -0.85 -12.43 7.46
N VAL A 23 0.19 -11.80 7.97
CA VAL A 23 0.94 -12.25 9.14
C VAL A 23 0.70 -11.23 10.24
N TYR A 24 0.29 -11.68 11.40
CA TYR A 24 -0.05 -10.78 12.50
C TYR A 24 0.57 -11.22 13.83
N ARG A 25 0.71 -10.23 14.69
CA ARG A 25 1.08 -10.42 16.10
C ARG A 25 0.24 -9.51 16.97
N GLU A 26 -0.38 -10.06 17.99
CA GLU A 26 -1.14 -9.32 18.99
C GLU A 26 -0.22 -8.87 20.12
N ILE A 27 -0.25 -7.59 20.46
CA ILE A 27 0.49 -7.00 21.56
C ILE A 27 -0.44 -6.12 22.40
N PHE A 28 -0.10 -5.88 23.67
CA PHE A 28 -0.79 -4.89 24.48
C PHE A 28 -0.43 -3.47 24.02
N SER A 29 -1.42 -2.59 24.00
CA SER A 29 -1.29 -1.19 23.54
C SER A 29 -1.69 -0.23 24.67
N ASP A 30 -1.04 -0.39 25.83
CA ASP A 30 -1.35 0.38 27.04
C ASP A 30 -0.41 1.58 27.28
N ILE A 31 0.66 1.70 26.49
CA ILE A 31 1.71 2.70 26.71
C ILE A 31 1.58 3.91 25.78
N ARG A 32 0.99 3.75 24.59
CA ARG A 32 0.96 4.79 23.55
C ARG A 32 -0.41 4.95 22.92
N THR A 33 -0.74 6.21 22.62
CA THR A 33 -1.94 6.51 21.82
C THR A 33 -1.66 6.28 20.32
N PRO A 34 -2.69 6.06 19.48
CA PRO A 34 -2.53 5.96 18.04
C PRO A 34 -1.83 7.18 17.41
N VAL A 35 -2.12 8.39 17.91
CA VAL A 35 -1.50 9.63 17.43
C VAL A 35 0.00 9.68 17.78
N GLU A 36 0.40 9.20 18.96
CA GLU A 36 1.82 9.10 19.33
C GLU A 36 2.54 8.05 18.48
N ALA A 37 1.90 6.92 18.21
CA ALA A 37 2.42 5.91 17.30
C ALA A 37 2.62 6.48 15.89
N LEU A 38 1.64 7.23 15.36
CA LEU A 38 1.77 7.91 14.06
C LEU A 38 2.97 8.87 14.03
N LYS A 39 3.18 9.67 15.09
CA LYS A 39 4.33 10.58 15.17
C LYS A 39 5.66 9.84 15.09
N ILE A 40 5.76 8.67 15.71
CA ILE A 40 6.96 7.83 15.63
C ILE A 40 7.14 7.29 14.22
N LEU A 41 6.08 6.77 13.60
CA LEU A 41 6.13 6.23 12.24
C LEU A 41 6.50 7.29 11.20
N LYS A 42 6.06 8.54 11.36
CA LYS A 42 6.49 9.67 10.52
C LYS A 42 7.98 9.98 10.62
N GLY A 43 8.65 9.55 11.65
CA GLY A 43 10.10 9.67 11.77
C GLY A 43 10.88 8.61 10.96
N VAL A 44 10.23 7.53 10.55
CA VAL A 44 10.85 6.41 9.79
C VAL A 44 10.30 6.23 8.39
N SER A 45 9.16 6.85 8.07
CA SER A 45 8.55 6.77 6.74
C SER A 45 7.98 8.12 6.31
N SER A 46 8.19 8.47 5.04
CA SER A 46 7.61 9.66 4.42
C SER A 46 6.10 9.53 4.19
N HIS A 47 5.58 8.30 4.14
CA HIS A 47 4.17 8.01 3.91
C HIS A 47 3.61 7.18 5.06
N CYS A 48 2.66 7.78 5.77
CA CYS A 48 1.94 7.16 6.87
C CYS A 48 0.47 7.55 6.79
N PHE A 49 -0.41 6.66 7.26
CA PHE A 49 -1.81 7.01 7.44
C PHE A 49 -2.31 6.63 8.84
N LEU A 50 -3.36 7.30 9.25
CA LEU A 50 -4.16 7.00 10.43
C LEU A 50 -5.62 7.09 10.02
N LEU A 51 -6.36 6.00 10.16
CA LEU A 51 -7.80 5.96 10.00
C LEU A 51 -8.43 5.67 11.36
N GLU A 52 -9.19 6.62 11.86
CA GLU A 52 -9.89 6.53 13.12
C GLU A 52 -11.37 6.83 12.91
N SER A 53 -12.25 5.97 13.41
CA SER A 53 -13.69 6.18 13.34
C SER A 53 -14.25 6.37 14.74
N ILE A 54 -15.09 7.39 14.90
CA ILE A 54 -15.73 7.74 16.17
C ILE A 54 -17.19 7.28 16.22
N GLU A 55 -17.85 7.14 15.06
CA GLU A 55 -19.30 7.06 14.98
C GLU A 55 -19.92 5.67 15.08
N ASP A 56 -19.23 4.61 14.72
CA ASP A 56 -19.81 3.26 14.73
C ASP A 56 -19.01 2.30 15.62
N ARG A 57 -19.25 2.36 16.91
CA ARG A 57 -18.58 1.50 17.90
C ARG A 57 -18.87 0.00 17.71
N GLU A 58 -19.91 -0.37 17.00
CA GLU A 58 -20.31 -1.79 16.86
C GLU A 58 -19.59 -2.49 15.70
N ARG A 59 -19.20 -1.76 14.64
CA ARG A 59 -18.59 -2.35 13.45
C ARG A 59 -17.19 -1.79 13.14
N TRP A 60 -17.09 -0.50 12.77
CA TRP A 60 -15.84 0.14 12.32
C TRP A 60 -15.14 0.96 13.39
N GLY A 61 -15.90 1.62 14.28
CA GLY A 61 -15.38 2.45 15.35
C GLY A 61 -14.66 1.68 16.46
N ARG A 62 -14.50 0.36 16.28
CA ARG A 62 -13.75 -0.50 17.20
C ARG A 62 -12.25 -0.48 16.96
N TYR A 63 -11.82 -0.07 15.78
CA TYR A 63 -10.43 -0.15 15.37
C TYR A 63 -9.91 1.21 14.91
N THR A 64 -8.66 1.47 15.23
CA THR A 64 -7.85 2.50 14.60
C THR A 64 -6.82 1.79 13.71
N PHE A 65 -6.74 2.20 12.45
CA PHE A 65 -5.79 1.64 11.49
C PHE A 65 -4.64 2.61 11.29
N LEU A 66 -3.45 2.09 11.38
CA LEU A 66 -2.20 2.79 11.11
C LEU A 66 -1.41 2.02 10.07
N GLY A 67 -0.86 2.72 9.08
CA GLY A 67 0.08 2.15 8.13
C GLY A 67 1.23 3.09 7.85
N TYR A 68 2.35 2.52 7.45
CA TYR A 68 3.56 3.25 7.09
C TYR A 68 4.36 2.46 6.06
N ASP A 69 5.26 3.13 5.37
CA ASP A 69 6.21 2.53 4.45
C ASP A 69 5.56 1.69 3.33
N PRO A 70 4.73 2.32 2.46
CA PRO A 70 4.00 1.61 1.42
C PRO A 70 4.95 0.91 0.45
N THR A 71 4.53 -0.27 -0.01
CA THR A 71 5.28 -1.07 -1.01
C THR A 71 5.01 -0.62 -2.43
N MET A 72 3.89 0.06 -2.65
CA MET A 72 3.47 0.55 -3.97
C MET A 72 2.72 1.87 -3.85
N GLU A 73 2.96 2.77 -4.80
CA GLU A 73 2.19 3.99 -5.06
C GLU A 73 1.58 3.90 -6.46
N LEU A 74 0.29 4.17 -6.57
CA LEU A 74 -0.46 4.20 -7.83
C LEU A 74 -1.12 5.56 -8.00
N THR A 75 -0.72 6.31 -9.01
CA THR A 75 -1.24 7.65 -9.27
C THR A 75 -1.87 7.75 -10.64
N CYS A 76 -2.79 8.70 -10.81
CA CYS A 76 -3.42 9.00 -12.10
C CYS A 76 -3.53 10.51 -12.31
N VAL A 77 -3.16 10.97 -13.51
CA VAL A 77 -3.36 12.34 -14.00
C VAL A 77 -3.81 12.26 -15.43
N ASP A 78 -5.02 12.70 -15.73
CA ASP A 78 -5.63 12.68 -17.08
C ASP A 78 -5.48 11.34 -17.82
N GLY A 79 -5.75 10.23 -17.11
CA GLY A 79 -5.66 8.87 -17.64
C GLY A 79 -4.25 8.32 -17.73
N ARG A 80 -3.22 9.11 -17.44
CA ARG A 80 -1.86 8.62 -17.29
C ARG A 80 -1.72 7.99 -15.89
N MET A 81 -1.63 6.67 -15.87
CA MET A 81 -1.34 5.90 -14.67
C MET A 81 0.15 5.82 -14.48
N THR A 82 0.59 5.99 -13.24
CA THR A 82 1.98 5.73 -12.83
C THR A 82 1.97 4.83 -11.61
N MET A 83 2.64 3.70 -11.72
CA MET A 83 2.85 2.75 -10.63
C MET A 83 4.32 2.77 -10.24
N LYS A 84 4.58 3.03 -8.97
CA LYS A 84 5.90 3.00 -8.36
C LYS A 84 5.93 1.86 -7.35
N ILE A 85 6.75 0.84 -7.59
CA ILE A 85 6.85 -0.35 -6.74
C ILE A 85 8.22 -0.33 -6.07
N ARG A 86 8.25 -0.52 -4.76
CA ARG A 86 9.50 -0.69 -4.02
C ARG A 86 10.11 -2.04 -4.40
N MET A 87 11.38 -2.00 -4.80
CA MET A 87 12.16 -3.21 -4.98
C MET A 87 12.71 -3.63 -3.61
N ASP A 88 12.33 -4.80 -3.14
CA ASP A 88 12.98 -5.36 -1.97
C ASP A 88 14.48 -5.50 -2.27
N ARG A 89 15.29 -5.01 -1.35
CA ARG A 89 16.70 -5.39 -1.39
C ARG A 89 16.72 -6.90 -1.22
N GLU A 90 17.16 -7.63 -2.25
CA GLU A 90 17.53 -9.02 -2.06
C GLU A 90 18.52 -9.03 -0.88
N THR A 91 18.09 -9.59 0.25
CA THR A 91 19.02 -9.94 1.31
C THR A 91 19.94 -10.97 0.68
N PRO A 92 21.23 -10.70 0.52
CA PRO A 92 22.13 -11.72 0.01
C PRO A 92 22.01 -12.89 0.98
N ASP A 93 21.64 -14.04 0.43
CA ASP A 93 21.63 -15.32 1.13
C ASP A 93 22.94 -15.42 1.90
N GLY A 94 22.85 -15.61 3.22
CA GLY A 94 23.97 -15.46 4.15
C GLY A 94 25.06 -16.51 3.93
N THR A 95 25.89 -16.31 2.93
CA THR A 95 27.18 -16.99 2.82
C THR A 95 28.20 -16.05 2.17
N GLY A 96 29.06 -15.50 2.99
CA GLY A 96 30.46 -15.28 2.66
C GLY A 96 30.85 -13.99 1.96
N ASP A 97 31.75 -13.29 2.63
CA ASP A 97 32.82 -12.45 2.16
C ASP A 97 32.53 -11.00 1.74
N ALA A 98 32.88 -10.14 2.68
CA ALA A 98 33.21 -8.76 2.46
C ALA A 98 34.33 -8.62 1.41
N ALA A 99 33.99 -8.21 0.21
CA ALA A 99 34.94 -7.63 -0.73
C ALA A 99 34.22 -6.53 -1.51
N GLY A 100 34.62 -5.30 -1.22
CA GLY A 100 34.19 -4.10 -1.93
C GLY A 100 34.51 -4.20 -3.41
N THR A 101 33.55 -3.85 -4.24
CA THR A 101 33.79 -3.40 -5.60
C THR A 101 32.93 -2.18 -5.87
N ASP A 102 33.60 -1.04 -5.89
CA ASP A 102 33.19 0.19 -6.56
C ASP A 102 32.63 -0.14 -7.94
N ARG A 103 31.37 0.22 -8.21
CA ARG A 103 30.83 0.36 -9.55
C ARG A 103 30.38 1.81 -9.72
N PRO A 104 31.06 2.59 -10.57
CA PRO A 104 30.58 3.89 -10.97
C PRO A 104 29.51 3.70 -12.06
N GLY A 105 28.32 4.14 -11.80
CA GLY A 105 27.19 4.09 -12.72
C GLY A 105 26.01 4.81 -12.11
N SER A 106 26.16 6.12 -11.92
CA SER A 106 25.12 7.03 -11.51
C SER A 106 24.02 7.08 -12.59
N LEU A 107 22.97 6.32 -12.40
CA LEU A 107 21.66 6.69 -12.89
C LEU A 107 20.93 7.30 -11.69
N SER A 108 20.55 8.56 -11.81
CA SER A 108 19.71 9.31 -10.88
C SER A 108 18.28 8.76 -10.90
N GLY A 109 18.10 7.57 -10.37
CA GLY A 109 16.84 6.93 -10.07
C GLY A 109 16.83 6.70 -8.57
N GLN A 110 15.80 7.11 -7.90
CA GLN A 110 15.60 6.85 -6.49
C GLN A 110 15.87 5.38 -6.20
N GLU A 111 16.88 5.11 -5.41
CA GLU A 111 17.35 3.76 -5.08
C GLU A 111 16.14 2.90 -4.65
N GLY A 112 15.94 1.78 -5.33
CA GLY A 112 15.02 0.74 -4.92
C GLY A 112 13.58 0.84 -5.40
N PHE A 113 13.25 1.59 -6.46
CA PHE A 113 11.89 1.61 -7.02
C PHE A 113 11.86 1.27 -8.51
N GLN A 114 10.88 0.44 -8.90
CA GLN A 114 10.50 0.23 -10.29
C GLN A 114 9.32 1.15 -10.63
N ILE A 115 9.41 1.91 -11.71
CA ILE A 115 8.34 2.81 -12.16
C ILE A 115 7.79 2.29 -13.50
N LYS A 116 6.46 2.18 -13.59
CA LYS A 116 5.71 1.85 -14.80
C LYS A 116 4.70 2.94 -15.07
N THR A 117 4.60 3.39 -16.32
CA THR A 117 3.62 4.42 -16.74
C THR A 117 2.88 3.94 -17.98
N TRP A 118 1.56 4.13 -18.00
CA TRP A 118 0.71 3.79 -19.14
C TRP A 118 -0.52 4.69 -19.20
N MET A 119 -1.21 4.69 -20.33
CA MET A 119 -2.47 5.42 -20.51
C MET A 119 -3.65 4.48 -20.36
N THR A 120 -4.69 4.93 -19.68
CA THR A 120 -5.98 4.22 -19.58
C THR A 120 -7.15 5.18 -19.63
N ARG A 121 -8.29 4.69 -20.10
CA ARG A 121 -9.58 5.38 -20.02
C ARG A 121 -10.41 4.94 -18.82
N SER A 122 -9.99 3.88 -18.16
CA SER A 122 -10.74 3.23 -17.06
C SER A 122 -9.81 2.94 -15.89
N PRO A 123 -9.35 3.97 -15.14
CA PRO A 123 -8.49 3.76 -13.96
C PRO A 123 -9.10 2.81 -12.93
N GLN A 124 -10.43 2.79 -12.81
CA GLN A 124 -11.16 1.89 -11.92
C GLN A 124 -10.96 0.39 -12.25
N GLU A 125 -10.77 0.05 -13.52
CA GLU A 125 -10.50 -1.34 -13.93
C GLU A 125 -9.07 -1.73 -13.57
N GLU A 126 -8.13 -0.81 -13.70
CA GLU A 126 -6.73 -1.02 -13.29
C GLU A 126 -6.64 -1.25 -11.77
N ILE A 127 -7.37 -0.44 -10.98
CA ILE A 127 -7.46 -0.62 -9.52
C ILE A 127 -8.04 -1.99 -9.18
N ARG A 128 -9.15 -2.37 -9.83
CA ARG A 128 -9.81 -3.66 -9.58
C ARG A 128 -8.89 -4.83 -9.90
N ARG A 129 -8.19 -4.78 -11.04
CA ARG A 129 -7.19 -5.78 -11.42
C ARG A 129 -6.08 -5.88 -10.38
N LEU A 130 -5.55 -4.75 -9.94
CA LEU A 130 -4.49 -4.70 -8.93
C LEU A 130 -4.94 -5.30 -7.60
N LEU A 131 -6.16 -5.01 -7.16
CA LEU A 131 -6.73 -5.59 -5.94
C LEU A 131 -6.94 -7.11 -6.07
N GLU A 132 -7.35 -7.58 -7.24
CA GLU A 132 -7.49 -9.01 -7.51
C GLU A 132 -6.14 -9.75 -7.52
N GLU A 133 -5.13 -9.16 -8.14
CA GLU A 133 -3.77 -9.69 -8.17
C GLU A 133 -3.15 -9.76 -6.75
N ASN A 134 -3.56 -8.87 -5.85
CA ASN A 134 -3.04 -8.80 -4.48
C ASN A 134 -4.02 -9.33 -3.42
N ARG A 135 -4.93 -10.22 -3.82
CA ARG A 135 -5.87 -10.84 -2.87
C ARG A 135 -5.16 -11.63 -1.79
N SER A 136 -5.67 -11.50 -0.57
CA SER A 136 -5.24 -12.27 0.59
C SER A 136 -6.41 -13.05 1.20
N PRO A 137 -6.16 -14.17 1.90
CA PRO A 137 -7.20 -14.91 2.60
C PRO A 137 -7.71 -14.10 3.79
N LYS A 138 -8.99 -14.28 4.11
CA LYS A 138 -9.55 -13.77 5.37
C LYS A 138 -9.07 -14.63 6.52
N VAL A 139 -8.56 -14.00 7.55
CA VAL A 139 -8.12 -14.65 8.79
C VAL A 139 -9.13 -14.32 9.90
N GLU A 140 -9.63 -15.35 10.56
CA GLU A 140 -10.56 -15.19 11.68
C GLU A 140 -9.90 -14.42 12.84
N GLY A 141 -10.62 -13.44 13.37
CA GLY A 141 -10.13 -12.59 14.48
C GLY A 141 -9.38 -11.35 14.04
N LEU A 142 -9.02 -11.20 12.77
CA LEU A 142 -8.52 -9.94 12.24
C LEU A 142 -9.64 -8.98 11.85
N PRO A 143 -9.39 -7.67 11.86
CA PRO A 143 -10.32 -6.67 11.34
C PRO A 143 -10.70 -6.95 9.89
N THR A 144 -11.84 -6.43 9.46
CA THR A 144 -12.31 -6.55 8.07
C THR A 144 -11.35 -5.88 7.08
N PHE A 145 -10.74 -4.77 7.49
CA PHE A 145 -9.69 -4.11 6.73
C PHE A 145 -8.33 -4.67 7.20
N SER A 146 -7.78 -5.60 6.44
CA SER A 146 -6.49 -6.24 6.71
C SER A 146 -5.45 -5.99 5.61
N GLY A 147 -5.73 -5.06 4.69
CA GLY A 147 -4.87 -4.66 3.58
C GLY A 147 -5.67 -4.01 2.46
N GLY A 148 -5.00 -3.50 1.45
CA GLY A 148 -5.60 -2.85 0.30
C GLY A 148 -4.92 -1.53 -0.05
N LEU A 149 -5.66 -0.66 -0.72
CA LEU A 149 -5.19 0.65 -1.14
C LEU A 149 -5.75 1.74 -0.23
N VAL A 150 -4.89 2.63 0.22
CA VAL A 150 -5.24 3.81 1.01
C VAL A 150 -4.77 5.06 0.29
N GLY A 151 -5.64 6.07 0.19
CA GLY A 151 -5.31 7.32 -0.48
C GLY A 151 -6.56 8.14 -0.78
N TYR A 152 -6.54 8.88 -1.86
CA TYR A 152 -7.66 9.73 -2.24
C TYR A 152 -8.02 9.65 -3.73
N PHE A 153 -9.26 9.98 -4.01
CA PHE A 153 -9.77 10.33 -5.32
C PHE A 153 -10.14 11.81 -5.31
N SER A 154 -9.63 12.59 -6.28
CA SER A 154 -10.00 13.99 -6.43
C SER A 154 -11.42 14.11 -6.99
N TYR A 155 -12.00 15.30 -6.89
CA TYR A 155 -13.29 15.57 -7.52
C TYR A 155 -13.24 15.31 -9.04
N ASP A 156 -12.14 15.63 -9.69
CA ASP A 156 -11.97 15.46 -11.15
C ASP A 156 -11.90 13.99 -11.59
N TYR A 157 -11.70 13.04 -10.65
CA TYR A 157 -11.79 11.62 -10.95
C TYR A 157 -13.16 11.21 -11.50
N LEU A 158 -14.19 12.01 -11.24
CA LEU A 158 -15.54 11.79 -11.73
C LEU A 158 -15.60 11.71 -13.26
N LYS A 159 -14.68 12.35 -13.99
CA LYS A 159 -14.59 12.28 -15.47
C LYS A 159 -14.49 10.86 -16.02
N TYR A 160 -13.95 9.91 -15.25
CA TYR A 160 -13.83 8.51 -15.67
C TYR A 160 -15.13 7.71 -15.51
N SER A 161 -16.03 8.18 -14.66
CA SER A 161 -17.34 7.56 -14.45
C SER A 161 -18.45 8.28 -15.22
N GLU A 162 -18.28 9.56 -15.51
CA GLU A 162 -19.27 10.42 -16.14
C GLU A 162 -18.67 11.18 -17.35
N PRO A 163 -18.60 10.54 -18.53
CA PRO A 163 -17.98 11.11 -19.72
C PRO A 163 -18.65 12.39 -20.25
N SER A 164 -19.87 12.70 -19.81
CA SER A 164 -20.57 13.93 -20.19
C SER A 164 -19.96 15.19 -19.58
N LEU A 165 -19.23 15.03 -18.48
CA LEU A 165 -18.56 16.13 -17.79
C LEU A 165 -17.27 16.54 -18.54
N LYS A 166 -17.11 17.85 -18.69
CA LYS A 166 -15.91 18.42 -19.30
C LYS A 166 -15.01 18.98 -18.21
N PHE A 167 -13.79 18.47 -18.16
CA PHE A 167 -12.73 18.95 -17.28
C PHE A 167 -11.61 19.59 -18.11
N PHE A 168 -10.88 20.50 -17.50
CA PHE A 168 -9.68 21.05 -18.12
C PHE A 168 -8.55 20.01 -18.08
N PRO A 169 -7.72 19.95 -19.15
CA PRO A 169 -6.53 19.11 -19.14
C PRO A 169 -5.60 19.49 -17.97
N LYS A 170 -4.99 18.47 -17.37
CA LYS A 170 -4.05 18.63 -16.26
C LYS A 170 -2.61 18.41 -16.71
N THR A 171 -1.69 19.06 -16.01
CA THR A 171 -0.25 18.79 -16.08
C THR A 171 0.19 17.87 -14.93
N GLU A 172 1.44 17.43 -14.96
CA GLU A 172 1.98 16.58 -13.89
C GLU A 172 2.10 17.29 -12.53
N ASP A 173 2.16 18.63 -12.55
CA ASP A 173 2.25 19.47 -11.36
C ASP A 173 0.87 19.77 -10.73
N ASP A 174 -0.21 19.45 -11.43
CA ASP A 174 -1.57 19.64 -10.94
C ASP A 174 -1.97 18.57 -9.92
N PHE A 175 -3.02 18.87 -9.15
CA PHE A 175 -3.58 17.93 -8.19
C PHE A 175 -4.02 16.64 -8.90
N ARG A 176 -3.47 15.51 -8.49
CA ARG A 176 -3.70 14.20 -9.14
C ARG A 176 -5.19 13.81 -9.10
N ASP A 177 -5.65 13.12 -10.14
CA ASP A 177 -7.01 12.58 -10.14
C ASP A 177 -7.19 11.52 -9.06
N MET A 178 -6.17 10.72 -8.85
CA MET A 178 -6.09 9.81 -7.71
C MET A 178 -4.63 9.59 -7.29
N ASP A 179 -4.47 9.28 -6.00
CA ASP A 179 -3.21 8.89 -5.39
C ASP A 179 -3.50 7.83 -4.33
N LEU A 180 -3.09 6.60 -4.61
CA LEU A 180 -3.35 5.43 -3.79
C LEU A 180 -2.05 4.72 -3.46
N MET A 181 -1.94 4.24 -2.24
CA MET A 181 -0.76 3.52 -1.74
C MET A 181 -1.17 2.16 -1.19
N MET A 182 -0.35 1.15 -1.44
CA MET A 182 -0.50 -0.19 -0.88
C MET A 182 0.46 -0.33 0.30
N PHE A 183 -0.11 -0.68 1.44
CA PHE A 183 0.61 -0.98 2.68
C PHE A 183 0.50 -2.48 2.95
N ASP A 184 1.60 -3.10 3.33
CA ASP A 184 1.71 -4.53 3.70
C ASP A 184 1.69 -4.74 5.20
#